data_d229e6fec377493ff9bc38ee9ffb76be
#
_entry.id   d229e6fec377493ff9bc38ee9ffb76be
#
_cell.length_a   1.000
_cell.length_b   1.000
_cell.length_c   1.000
_cell.angle_alpha   90.00
_cell.angle_beta   90.00
_cell.angle_gamma   90.00
#
_symmetry.space_group_name_H-M   'P 1'
#
loop_
_entity.id
_entity.type
_entity.pdbx_description
1 polymer ?
#
loop_
_entity_poly.entity_id
_entity_poly.type
_entity_poly.pdbx_seq_one_letter_code
_entity_poly.pdbx_strand_id
1 'polypeptide(L)'
;LPSRTPKSSFPEYDSRVGEMTSDLIRVIADFPKPGIIFKDITPLLADAKALNDCCEKIASYAKDADYIAGIEARGFILASAVAVLSGKGFIPIRKSGKLPGQVISQSYELEYGQATLEIHSDLVPAGKKVLIVDDVLATGGTALASVELIEKASLIPTCLVFLLEISQLGGRSRIQAARPGLQIQTILAE
;
A
#
# COMPACT_ATOMS: atom_id res chain seq x y z
N LEU A 1 15.55 21.00 32.84
CA LEU A 1 14.75 21.21 31.62
C LEU A 1 13.97 19.90 31.36
N PRO A 2 12.64 19.92 31.28
CA PRO A 2 11.86 18.70 31.01
C PRO A 2 12.01 18.33 29.53
N SER A 3 12.32 17.06 29.26
CA SER A 3 12.39 16.44 27.95
C SER A 3 11.01 16.46 27.27
N ARG A 4 10.89 17.23 26.19
CA ARG A 4 9.71 17.16 25.30
C ARG A 4 9.83 15.90 24.44
N THR A 5 9.06 14.89 24.75
CA THR A 5 8.73 13.82 23.80
C THR A 5 8.05 14.43 22.57
N PRO A 6 8.47 14.12 21.34
CA PRO A 6 7.78 14.60 20.15
C PRO A 6 6.36 13.98 20.12
N LYS A 7 5.35 14.83 20.12
CA LYS A 7 3.97 14.40 19.85
C LYS A 7 3.91 13.87 18.42
N SER A 8 3.40 12.64 18.27
CA SER A 8 3.04 12.06 16.97
C SER A 8 2.14 13.05 16.22
N SER A 9 2.58 13.49 15.04
CA SER A 9 1.90 14.51 14.22
C SER A 9 0.90 13.91 13.22
N PHE A 10 0.43 12.69 13.47
CA PHE A 10 -0.57 12.06 12.60
C PHE A 10 -1.98 12.48 13.02
N PRO A 11 -2.88 12.79 12.05
CA PRO A 11 -4.27 13.08 12.36
C PRO A 11 -4.92 11.89 13.06
N GLU A 12 -5.70 12.16 14.11
CA GLU A 12 -6.50 11.14 14.78
C GLU A 12 -7.46 10.45 13.80
N TYR A 13 -7.62 9.14 13.98
CA TYR A 13 -8.55 8.33 13.21
C TYR A 13 -9.98 8.87 13.39
N ASP A 14 -10.61 9.33 12.31
CA ASP A 14 -12.04 9.62 12.31
C ASP A 14 -12.82 8.31 12.10
N SER A 15 -13.34 7.77 13.19
CA SER A 15 -14.11 6.52 13.21
C SER A 15 -15.30 6.52 12.25
N ARG A 16 -15.85 7.71 11.93
CA ARG A 16 -16.99 7.85 11.01
C ARG A 16 -16.64 7.50 9.56
N VAL A 17 -15.38 7.69 9.13
CA VAL A 17 -14.92 7.28 7.80
C VAL A 17 -14.86 5.75 7.74
N GLY A 18 -14.41 5.09 8.81
CA GLY A 18 -14.31 3.63 8.89
C GLY A 18 -15.65 2.91 8.84
N GLU A 19 -16.65 3.41 9.57
CA GLU A 19 -17.99 2.78 9.62
C GLU A 19 -18.75 2.87 8.30
N MET A 20 -18.72 4.02 7.61
CA MET A 20 -19.43 4.22 6.34
C MET A 20 -18.81 3.47 5.16
N THR A 21 -17.53 3.14 5.22
CA THR A 21 -16.82 2.51 4.09
C THR A 21 -16.69 0.99 4.22
N SER A 22 -16.77 0.43 5.43
CA SER A 22 -16.72 -1.03 5.65
C SER A 22 -17.91 -1.74 4.96
N ASP A 23 -19.10 -1.13 4.97
CA ASP A 23 -20.30 -1.67 4.32
C ASP A 23 -20.18 -1.76 2.79
N LEU A 24 -19.21 -1.02 2.21
CA LEU A 24 -18.91 -1.04 0.79
C LEU A 24 -17.82 -2.07 0.41
N ILE A 25 -17.34 -2.85 1.37
CA ILE A 25 -16.44 -4.00 1.10
C ILE A 25 -17.28 -5.27 1.01
N ARG A 26 -17.39 -5.81 -0.20
CA ARG A 26 -18.16 -7.03 -0.43
C ARG A 26 -17.31 -8.26 -0.11
N VAL A 27 -17.85 -9.16 0.72
CA VAL A 27 -17.20 -10.42 1.07
C VAL A 27 -17.67 -11.51 0.13
N ILE A 28 -16.75 -12.14 -0.60
CA ILE A 28 -17.03 -13.22 -1.53
C ILE A 28 -16.30 -14.47 -1.04
N ALA A 29 -17.06 -15.47 -0.63
CA ALA A 29 -16.50 -16.76 -0.24
C ALA A 29 -16.03 -17.56 -1.46
N ASP A 30 -15.04 -18.43 -1.26
CA ASP A 30 -14.53 -19.40 -2.23
C ASP A 30 -14.06 -18.80 -3.56
N PHE A 31 -13.46 -17.61 -3.53
CA PHE A 31 -12.88 -16.96 -4.70
C PHE A 31 -11.40 -16.59 -4.48
N PRO A 32 -10.49 -16.86 -5.46
CA PRO A 32 -10.66 -17.60 -6.72
C PRO A 32 -10.69 -19.12 -6.57
N LYS A 33 -10.53 -19.63 -5.33
CA LYS A 33 -10.51 -21.06 -5.01
C LYS A 33 -11.30 -21.32 -3.73
N PRO A 34 -11.86 -22.54 -3.54
CA PRO A 34 -12.49 -22.93 -2.29
C PRO A 34 -11.61 -22.64 -1.05
N GLY A 35 -12.23 -22.12 0.00
CA GLY A 35 -11.58 -21.75 1.27
C GLY A 35 -10.97 -20.34 1.32
N ILE A 36 -10.92 -19.62 0.20
CA ILE A 36 -10.43 -18.24 0.16
C ILE A 36 -11.60 -17.25 0.29
N ILE A 37 -11.49 -16.34 1.25
CA ILE A 37 -12.43 -15.22 1.41
C ILE A 37 -11.84 -14.00 0.69
N PHE A 38 -12.49 -13.58 -0.39
CA PHE A 38 -12.07 -12.44 -1.17
C PHE A 38 -12.78 -11.16 -0.71
N LYS A 39 -12.03 -10.10 -0.52
CA LYS A 39 -12.53 -8.76 -0.18
C LYS A 39 -12.59 -7.92 -1.46
N ASP A 40 -13.80 -7.73 -1.96
CA ASP A 40 -14.05 -6.96 -3.17
C ASP A 40 -14.31 -5.50 -2.82
N ILE A 41 -13.38 -4.65 -3.22
CA ILE A 41 -13.44 -3.20 -3.00
C ILE A 41 -14.19 -2.46 -4.13
N THR A 42 -14.70 -3.17 -5.14
CA THR A 42 -15.34 -2.54 -6.30
C THR A 42 -16.52 -1.64 -5.92
N PRO A 43 -17.40 -2.00 -4.96
CA PRO A 43 -18.47 -1.09 -4.53
C PRO A 43 -17.94 0.21 -3.93
N LEU A 44 -16.86 0.15 -3.15
CA LEU A 44 -16.20 1.34 -2.61
C LEU A 44 -15.62 2.23 -3.72
N LEU A 45 -14.98 1.62 -4.73
CA LEU A 45 -14.43 2.36 -5.87
C LEU A 45 -15.53 3.02 -6.72
N ALA A 46 -16.74 2.46 -6.74
CA ALA A 46 -17.87 3.00 -7.47
C ALA A 46 -18.60 4.12 -6.70
N ASP A 47 -18.41 4.27 -5.40
CA ASP A 47 -18.94 5.35 -4.58
C ASP A 47 -17.95 6.52 -4.56
N ALA A 48 -18.34 7.63 -5.18
CA ALA A 48 -17.46 8.79 -5.34
C ALA A 48 -17.03 9.40 -4.00
N LYS A 49 -17.92 9.40 -3.00
CA LYS A 49 -17.61 9.95 -1.67
C LYS A 49 -16.66 9.03 -0.92
N ALA A 50 -16.95 7.74 -0.86
CA ALA A 50 -16.12 6.76 -0.17
C ALA A 50 -14.71 6.68 -0.77
N LEU A 51 -14.60 6.67 -2.10
CA LEU A 51 -13.31 6.69 -2.79
C LEU A 51 -12.53 7.96 -2.45
N ASN A 52 -13.17 9.14 -2.51
CA ASN A 52 -12.51 10.40 -2.16
C ASN A 52 -12.01 10.39 -0.71
N ASP A 53 -12.88 10.05 0.24
CA ASP A 53 -12.56 10.04 1.68
C ASP A 53 -11.37 9.09 1.97
N CYS A 54 -11.35 7.89 1.36
CA CYS A 54 -10.24 6.96 1.47
C CYS A 54 -8.95 7.55 0.88
N CYS A 55 -9.01 8.14 -0.32
CA CYS A 55 -7.83 8.72 -0.96
C CYS A 55 -7.29 9.93 -0.19
N GLU A 56 -8.14 10.80 0.35
CA GLU A 56 -7.72 11.91 1.22
C GLU A 56 -7.04 11.40 2.49
N LYS A 57 -7.58 10.34 3.10
CA LYS A 57 -6.98 9.72 4.27
C LYS A 57 -5.61 9.13 3.96
N ILE A 58 -5.46 8.41 2.84
CA ILE A 58 -4.15 7.89 2.39
C ILE A 58 -3.19 9.06 2.10
N ALA A 59 -3.65 10.13 1.43
CA ALA A 59 -2.85 11.29 1.10
C ALA A 59 -2.29 11.99 2.35
N SER A 60 -2.99 11.93 3.49
CA SER A 60 -2.52 12.49 4.75
C SER A 60 -1.19 11.88 5.24
N TYR A 61 -0.89 10.63 4.83
CA TYR A 61 0.39 9.95 5.12
C TYR A 61 1.49 10.26 4.11
N ALA A 62 1.17 10.96 3.01
CA ALA A 62 2.13 11.28 1.94
C ALA A 62 3.02 12.51 2.25
N LYS A 63 2.85 13.17 3.40
CA LYS A 63 3.51 14.44 3.72
C LYS A 63 5.03 14.40 3.54
N ASP A 64 5.67 13.34 3.99
CA ASP A 64 7.13 13.19 3.95
C ASP A 64 7.63 12.39 2.72
N ALA A 65 6.75 12.02 1.79
CA ALA A 65 7.11 11.34 0.55
C ALA A 65 7.34 12.33 -0.59
N ASP A 66 8.23 12.00 -1.52
CA ASP A 66 8.41 12.69 -2.79
C ASP A 66 7.50 12.09 -3.89
N TYR A 67 7.25 10.79 -3.81
CA TYR A 67 6.49 9.98 -4.78
C TYR A 67 5.52 9.03 -4.09
N ILE A 68 4.49 8.64 -4.82
CA ILE A 68 3.55 7.60 -4.42
C ILE A 68 3.75 6.38 -5.32
N ALA A 69 4.04 5.23 -4.74
CA ALA A 69 4.09 3.97 -5.47
C ALA A 69 2.81 3.17 -5.26
N GLY A 70 2.29 2.57 -6.32
CA GLY A 70 1.14 1.68 -6.27
C GLY A 70 1.51 0.28 -6.72
N ILE A 71 0.92 -0.74 -6.08
CA ILE A 71 1.14 -2.15 -6.43
C ILE A 71 0.05 -2.60 -7.39
N GLU A 72 0.44 -3.27 -8.49
CA GLU A 72 -0.49 -3.83 -9.49
C GLU A 72 -1.41 -4.90 -8.87
N ALA A 73 -2.72 -4.86 -9.09
CA ALA A 73 -3.42 -3.93 -9.97
C ALA A 73 -4.27 -2.89 -9.21
N ARG A 74 -4.92 -3.30 -8.10
CA ARG A 74 -5.89 -2.46 -7.39
C ARG A 74 -5.23 -1.31 -6.62
N GLY A 75 -3.99 -1.51 -6.16
CA GLY A 75 -3.20 -0.44 -5.58
C GLY A 75 -2.95 0.74 -6.51
N PHE A 76 -2.94 0.53 -7.84
CA PHE A 76 -2.80 1.62 -8.81
C PHE A 76 -3.95 2.63 -8.76
N ILE A 77 -5.17 2.15 -8.55
CA ILE A 77 -6.36 3.01 -8.52
C ILE A 77 -6.23 4.01 -7.38
N LEU A 78 -5.93 3.52 -6.18
CA LEU A 78 -5.77 4.34 -4.98
C LEU A 78 -4.52 5.23 -5.07
N ALA A 79 -3.38 4.64 -5.42
CA ALA A 79 -2.10 5.34 -5.46
C ALA A 79 -2.08 6.48 -6.48
N SER A 80 -2.67 6.31 -7.67
CA SER A 80 -2.75 7.37 -8.67
C SER A 80 -3.65 8.51 -8.24
N ALA A 81 -4.80 8.23 -7.62
CA ALA A 81 -5.65 9.25 -7.04
C ALA A 81 -4.93 10.02 -5.91
N VAL A 82 -4.24 9.31 -5.02
CA VAL A 82 -3.44 9.89 -3.93
C VAL A 82 -2.30 10.75 -4.48
N ALA A 83 -1.62 10.31 -5.54
CA ALA A 83 -0.55 11.09 -6.18
C ALA A 83 -1.08 12.44 -6.68
N VAL A 84 -2.23 12.44 -7.38
CA VAL A 84 -2.88 13.68 -7.84
C VAL A 84 -3.30 14.57 -6.68
N LEU A 85 -3.98 14.03 -5.66
CA LEU A 85 -4.43 14.79 -4.49
C LEU A 85 -3.29 15.41 -3.70
N SER A 86 -2.16 14.71 -3.60
CA SER A 86 -0.97 15.18 -2.87
C SER A 86 0.01 15.99 -3.72
N GLY A 87 -0.26 16.18 -5.03
CA GLY A 87 0.62 16.89 -5.96
C GLY A 87 1.96 16.19 -6.18
N LYS A 88 2.00 14.84 -6.16
CA LYS A 88 3.22 14.02 -6.27
C LYS A 88 3.21 13.14 -7.52
N GLY A 89 4.39 12.68 -7.92
CA GLY A 89 4.52 11.71 -9.01
C GLY A 89 4.09 10.31 -8.59
N PHE A 90 3.69 9.48 -9.57
CA PHE A 90 3.28 8.09 -9.37
C PHE A 90 4.33 7.12 -9.90
N ILE A 91 4.66 6.09 -9.12
CA ILE A 91 5.56 4.98 -9.48
C ILE A 91 4.76 3.69 -9.58
N PRO A 92 4.62 3.07 -10.76
CA PRO A 92 3.97 1.78 -10.88
C PRO A 92 4.90 0.64 -10.45
N ILE A 93 4.49 -0.16 -9.45
CA ILE A 93 5.10 -1.44 -9.11
C ILE A 93 4.30 -2.53 -9.80
N ARG A 94 4.91 -3.22 -10.76
CA ARG A 94 4.21 -4.14 -11.65
C ARG A 94 4.65 -5.59 -11.49
N LYS A 95 3.77 -6.51 -11.86
CA LYS A 95 4.14 -7.92 -12.04
C LYS A 95 5.10 -8.07 -13.21
N SER A 96 6.01 -9.04 -13.12
CA SER A 96 7.05 -9.26 -14.12
C SER A 96 6.52 -9.36 -15.55
N GLY A 97 7.27 -8.79 -16.49
CA GLY A 97 6.96 -8.77 -17.91
C GLY A 97 5.89 -7.75 -18.32
N LYS A 98 5.50 -6.83 -17.45
CA LYS A 98 4.50 -5.77 -17.74
C LYS A 98 5.12 -4.40 -18.03
N LEU A 99 6.41 -4.22 -17.75
CA LEU A 99 7.14 -2.98 -18.04
C LEU A 99 8.08 -3.17 -19.21
N PRO A 100 8.06 -2.26 -20.22
CA PRO A 100 9.07 -2.26 -21.27
C PRO A 100 10.38 -1.64 -20.76
N GLY A 101 11.51 -1.97 -21.43
CA GLY A 101 12.81 -1.36 -21.14
C GLY A 101 13.54 -1.95 -19.95
N GLN A 102 14.40 -1.14 -19.31
CA GLN A 102 15.21 -1.58 -18.18
C GLN A 102 14.43 -1.54 -16.87
N VAL A 103 14.41 -2.66 -16.16
CA VAL A 103 13.70 -2.81 -14.90
C VAL A 103 14.61 -3.35 -13.80
N ILE A 104 14.25 -3.01 -12.57
CA ILE A 104 14.74 -3.65 -11.35
C ILE A 104 13.65 -4.63 -10.91
N SER A 105 14.04 -5.84 -10.54
CA SER A 105 13.12 -6.91 -10.16
C SER A 105 13.35 -7.39 -8.73
N GLN A 106 12.27 -7.79 -8.07
CA GLN A 106 12.26 -8.47 -6.77
C GLN A 106 11.31 -9.65 -6.79
N SER A 107 11.87 -10.84 -6.61
CA SER A 107 11.09 -12.07 -6.47
C SER A 107 10.74 -12.34 -5.01
N TYR A 108 9.59 -12.95 -4.77
CA TYR A 108 9.12 -13.35 -3.45
C TYR A 108 8.27 -14.62 -3.53
N GLU A 109 8.26 -15.35 -2.42
CA GLU A 109 7.48 -16.59 -2.33
C GLU A 109 6.01 -16.31 -2.03
N LEU A 110 5.15 -17.04 -2.71
CA LEU A 110 3.72 -17.16 -2.44
C LEU A 110 3.47 -18.48 -1.68
N GLU A 111 2.25 -18.68 -1.19
CA GLU A 111 1.86 -19.99 -0.63
C GLU A 111 2.03 -21.12 -1.66
N TYR A 112 1.84 -20.80 -2.95
CA TYR A 112 2.04 -21.74 -4.08
C TYR A 112 2.83 -21.01 -5.17
N GLY A 113 4.15 -21.28 -5.24
CA GLY A 113 5.03 -20.76 -6.27
C GLY A 113 5.72 -19.45 -5.91
N GLN A 114 6.23 -18.77 -6.92
CA GLN A 114 6.97 -17.53 -6.80
C GLN A 114 6.35 -16.44 -7.66
N ALA A 115 6.39 -15.21 -7.20
CA ALA A 115 6.01 -14.04 -7.98
C ALA A 115 7.16 -13.04 -8.01
N THR A 116 7.16 -12.17 -9.02
CA THR A 116 8.18 -11.14 -9.20
C THR A 116 7.51 -9.80 -9.47
N LEU A 117 7.97 -8.78 -8.77
CA LEU A 117 7.60 -7.38 -8.98
C LEU A 117 8.74 -6.64 -9.67
N GLU A 118 8.40 -5.63 -10.45
CA GLU A 118 9.31 -4.83 -11.25
C GLU A 118 8.96 -3.34 -11.16
N ILE A 119 10.00 -2.49 -11.21
CA ILE A 119 9.90 -1.05 -11.46
C ILE A 119 10.95 -0.64 -12.50
N HIS A 120 10.76 0.48 -13.17
CA HIS A 120 11.79 1.05 -14.03
C HIS A 120 13.01 1.50 -13.22
N SER A 121 14.20 1.22 -13.73
CA SER A 121 15.48 1.54 -13.05
C SER A 121 15.85 3.02 -13.09
N ASP A 122 15.28 3.79 -14.02
CA ASP A 122 15.65 5.16 -14.37
C ASP A 122 14.49 6.17 -14.22
N LEU A 123 13.39 5.76 -13.55
CA LEU A 123 12.18 6.57 -13.49
C LEU A 123 12.34 7.83 -12.62
N VAL A 124 13.04 7.70 -11.49
CA VAL A 124 13.21 8.79 -10.52
C VAL A 124 14.63 8.80 -9.94
N PRO A 125 15.15 9.97 -9.52
CA PRO A 125 16.47 10.06 -8.91
C PRO A 125 16.59 9.24 -7.62
N ALA A 126 17.78 8.71 -7.35
CA ALA A 126 18.10 8.02 -6.09
C ALA A 126 17.89 8.91 -4.86
N GLY A 127 17.63 8.30 -3.71
CA GLY A 127 17.43 8.98 -2.43
C GLY A 127 16.04 9.60 -2.24
N LYS A 128 15.15 9.49 -3.22
CA LYS A 128 13.78 9.99 -3.12
C LYS A 128 12.93 9.12 -2.19
N LYS A 129 12.06 9.78 -1.43
CA LYS A 129 11.17 9.17 -0.45
C LYS A 129 9.87 8.72 -1.11
N VAL A 130 9.42 7.50 -0.81
CA VAL A 130 8.27 6.86 -1.46
C VAL A 130 7.28 6.35 -0.44
N LEU A 131 6.01 6.78 -0.56
CA LEU A 131 4.87 6.13 0.07
C LEU A 131 4.41 4.98 -0.81
N ILE A 132 4.24 3.79 -0.26
CA ILE A 132 3.76 2.61 -1.00
C ILE A 132 2.29 2.35 -0.63
N VAL A 133 1.44 2.20 -1.63
CA VAL A 133 -0.02 2.02 -1.47
C VAL A 133 -0.47 0.73 -2.14
N ASP A 134 -1.27 -0.05 -1.41
CA ASP A 134 -2.03 -1.17 -1.97
C ASP A 134 -3.42 -1.24 -1.35
N ASP A 135 -4.29 -2.10 -1.86
CA ASP A 135 -5.64 -2.23 -1.33
C ASP A 135 -5.73 -3.16 -0.11
N VAL A 136 -5.01 -4.28 -0.09
CA VAL A 136 -5.13 -5.29 0.98
C VAL A 136 -3.79 -5.72 1.52
N LEU A 137 -3.61 -5.62 2.83
CA LEU A 137 -2.56 -6.30 3.56
C LEU A 137 -3.06 -7.69 3.98
N ALA A 138 -2.56 -8.74 3.30
CA ALA A 138 -2.82 -10.13 3.62
C ALA A 138 -1.61 -10.76 4.36
N THR A 139 -0.86 -11.65 3.72
CA THR A 139 0.33 -12.29 4.32
C THR A 139 1.58 -11.43 4.37
N GLY A 140 1.54 -10.23 3.77
CA GLY A 140 2.65 -9.27 3.75
C GLY A 140 3.77 -9.58 2.73
N GLY A 141 3.69 -10.68 1.98
CA GLY A 141 4.73 -11.05 1.02
C GLY A 141 4.93 -10.02 -0.09
N THR A 142 3.84 -9.63 -0.75
CA THR A 142 3.85 -8.61 -1.82
C THR A 142 4.32 -7.24 -1.29
N ALA A 143 3.83 -6.86 -0.11
CA ALA A 143 4.21 -5.60 0.53
C ALA A 143 5.72 -5.55 0.84
N LEU A 144 6.26 -6.61 1.44
CA LEU A 144 7.69 -6.70 1.74
C LEU A 144 8.55 -6.69 0.47
N ALA A 145 8.16 -7.45 -0.56
CA ALA A 145 8.83 -7.42 -1.85
C ALA A 145 8.83 -6.02 -2.50
N SER A 146 7.73 -5.27 -2.31
CA SER A 146 7.63 -3.89 -2.81
C SER A 146 8.59 -2.95 -2.06
N VAL A 147 8.73 -3.10 -0.74
CA VAL A 147 9.71 -2.36 0.06
C VAL A 147 11.14 -2.66 -0.43
N GLU A 148 11.48 -3.94 -0.57
CA GLU A 148 12.80 -4.38 -1.06
C GLU A 148 13.09 -3.87 -2.46
N LEU A 149 12.08 -3.83 -3.33
CA LEU A 149 12.20 -3.32 -4.69
C LEU A 149 12.49 -1.81 -4.70
N ILE A 150 11.81 -1.03 -3.88
CA ILE A 150 12.05 0.40 -3.69
C ILE A 150 13.47 0.64 -3.16
N GLU A 151 13.92 -0.14 -2.16
CA GLU A 151 15.28 -0.05 -1.62
C GLU A 151 16.34 -0.40 -2.68
N LYS A 152 16.12 -1.47 -3.49
CA LYS A 152 17.00 -1.84 -4.61
C LYS A 152 17.13 -0.75 -5.67
N ALA A 153 16.08 0.03 -5.88
CA ALA A 153 16.09 1.20 -6.76
C ALA A 153 16.79 2.42 -6.14
N SER A 154 17.43 2.26 -4.98
CA SER A 154 18.06 3.35 -4.22
C SER A 154 17.06 4.41 -3.78
N LEU A 155 15.80 4.04 -3.57
CA LEU A 155 14.73 4.90 -3.04
C LEU A 155 14.48 4.57 -1.57
N ILE A 156 13.79 5.46 -0.85
CA ILE A 156 13.56 5.35 0.59
C ILE A 156 12.07 5.13 0.86
N PRO A 157 11.63 3.92 1.26
CA PRO A 157 10.25 3.69 1.66
C PRO A 157 9.95 4.42 2.97
N THR A 158 8.90 5.25 3.01
CA THR A 158 8.52 6.02 4.20
C THR A 158 7.41 5.37 5.00
N CYS A 159 6.42 4.84 4.30
CA CYS A 159 5.25 4.21 4.90
C CYS A 159 4.60 3.24 3.89
N LEU A 160 4.00 2.18 4.40
CA LEU A 160 3.07 1.32 3.68
C LEU A 160 1.64 1.70 4.08
N VAL A 161 0.77 1.94 3.13
CA VAL A 161 -0.64 2.23 3.41
C VAL A 161 -1.54 1.28 2.62
N PHE A 162 -2.45 0.65 3.34
CA PHE A 162 -3.43 -0.30 2.80
C PHE A 162 -4.84 0.22 3.02
N LEU A 163 -5.75 -0.06 2.09
CA LEU A 163 -7.15 0.22 2.30
C LEU A 163 -7.72 -0.64 3.43
N LEU A 164 -7.38 -1.94 3.44
CA LEU A 164 -7.79 -2.87 4.50
C LEU A 164 -6.69 -3.87 4.86
N GLU A 165 -6.83 -4.53 6.02
CA GLU A 165 -5.93 -5.55 6.52
C GLU A 165 -6.70 -6.81 6.92
N ILE A 166 -6.20 -7.98 6.50
CA ILE A 166 -6.69 -9.28 6.97
C ILE A 166 -5.79 -9.72 8.12
N SER A 167 -6.11 -9.27 9.32
CA SER A 167 -5.24 -9.38 10.51
C SER A 167 -4.84 -10.82 10.84
N GLN A 168 -5.73 -11.80 10.56
CA GLN A 168 -5.49 -13.22 10.82
C GLN A 168 -4.33 -13.81 10.00
N LEU A 169 -3.93 -13.15 8.89
CA LEU A 169 -2.84 -13.61 8.03
C LEU A 169 -1.46 -13.11 8.45
N GLY A 170 -1.38 -12.29 9.49
CA GLY A 170 -0.13 -11.89 10.14
C GLY A 170 0.81 -11.02 9.31
N GLY A 171 0.34 -10.42 8.22
CA GLY A 171 1.18 -9.63 7.30
C GLY A 171 1.89 -8.46 7.96
N ARG A 172 1.20 -7.74 8.86
CA ARG A 172 1.78 -6.64 9.62
C ARG A 172 2.99 -7.10 10.45
N SER A 173 2.81 -8.16 11.22
CA SER A 173 3.88 -8.72 12.06
C SER A 173 5.08 -9.17 11.24
N ARG A 174 4.84 -9.79 10.08
CA ARG A 174 5.89 -10.20 9.13
C ARG A 174 6.70 -9.00 8.63
N ILE A 175 6.03 -7.91 8.23
CA ILE A 175 6.72 -6.71 7.76
C ILE A 175 7.50 -6.04 8.89
N GLN A 176 6.91 -5.91 10.08
CA GLN A 176 7.56 -5.30 11.24
C GLN A 176 8.81 -6.08 11.68
N ALA A 177 8.77 -7.41 11.60
CA ALA A 177 9.93 -8.26 11.90
C ALA A 177 11.07 -8.06 10.90
N ALA A 178 10.75 -7.91 9.59
CA ALA A 178 11.73 -7.73 8.53
C ALA A 178 12.24 -6.28 8.40
N ARG A 179 11.40 -5.30 8.73
CA ARG A 179 11.70 -3.85 8.63
C ARG A 179 11.23 -3.13 9.90
N PRO A 180 11.95 -3.29 11.03
CA PRO A 180 11.63 -2.59 12.28
C PRO A 180 11.63 -1.06 12.05
N GLY A 181 10.55 -0.40 12.46
CA GLY A 181 10.41 1.06 12.32
C GLY A 181 9.75 1.55 11.03
N LEU A 182 9.56 0.70 10.00
CA LEU A 182 8.75 1.07 8.85
C LEU A 182 7.28 1.19 9.26
N GLN A 183 6.69 2.33 8.96
CA GLN A 183 5.30 2.59 9.31
C GLN A 183 4.35 1.80 8.41
N ILE A 184 3.30 1.25 9.01
CA ILE A 184 2.24 0.52 8.31
C ILE A 184 0.90 1.09 8.78
N GLN A 185 0.12 1.60 7.84
CA GLN A 185 -1.18 2.19 8.09
C GLN A 185 -2.28 1.41 7.36
N THR A 186 -3.44 1.34 7.98
CA THR A 186 -4.64 0.73 7.40
C THR A 186 -5.79 1.71 7.54
N ILE A 187 -6.54 1.92 6.47
CA ILE A 187 -7.64 2.90 6.44
C ILE A 187 -8.90 2.33 7.08
N LEU A 188 -9.22 1.08 6.76
CA LEU A 188 -10.36 0.34 7.30
C LEU A 188 -9.85 -0.76 8.23
N ALA A 189 -10.34 -0.77 9.47
CA ALA A 189 -10.07 -1.85 10.41
C ALA A 189 -11.10 -2.97 10.23
N GLU A 190 -10.66 -4.23 10.26
CA GLU A 190 -11.51 -5.42 10.47
C GLU A 190 -11.19 -6.07 11.79
#